data_cb57e9cb631045380a1ebb78ff83e4c9
#
_entry.id   cb57e9cb631045380a1ebb78ff83e4c9
#
_cell.length_a   1.000
_cell.length_b   1.000
_cell.length_c   1.000
_cell.angle_alpha   90.00
_cell.angle_beta   90.00
_cell.angle_gamma   90.00
#
_symmetry.space_group_name_H-M   'P 1'
#
loop_
_entity.id
_entity.type
_entity.pdbx_description
1 polymer ?
#
loop_
_entity_poly.entity_id
_entity_poly.type
_entity_poly.pdbx_seq_one_letter_code
_entity_poly.pdbx_strand_id
1 'polypeptide(L)'
;HMNATTDFIFNKIDRINQSINKDYSHLISTQVIKKYPEKLVIEVNNQSQYPIYIKSVLVDGKDYLATQYVSRKSTENINIKINKEYAQKDRMSIKYRFGGKLDFFSKKILRWTDNEISNKYKSKGNYEIPQINGNYVLGKLKKKWVFNRNIVIHPKSRLIVLPGVTIDLIKSASITVLGGGVELNGEKDNKINIISSDGSGQGLIVLDSRNTSYVNHTNFIGLSANNLNRSDRVQTSPVVFYESNVKITNSIFIKNKSEDALNIIRSSFVLDKVLFKDNPSDAFDSDFSHGEIINSNFINIGNDAIDVSGSEVNINSVVIKSVLDKAISIGERSNIMGKGITIQESGIAISAKDSSSFIFDIVKLSHNNVAFALFNKKSEFSGASGIVNNATLLNNKVKYLVERGSEM
;
A
#
# COMPACT_ATOMS: atom_id res chain seq x y z
N HIS A 1 -15.37 46.25 -0.71
CA HIS A 1 -14.11 45.58 -1.14
C HIS A 1 -13.44 44.75 -0.02
N MET A 2 -13.53 45.15 1.25
CA MET A 2 -12.92 44.43 2.36
C MET A 2 -13.55 43.05 2.63
N ASN A 3 -14.88 42.92 2.52
CA ASN A 3 -15.58 41.66 2.79
C ASN A 3 -15.30 40.58 1.75
N ALA A 4 -15.21 40.91 0.46
CA ALA A 4 -14.97 39.94 -0.60
C ALA A 4 -13.55 39.31 -0.51
N THR A 5 -12.56 40.06 -0.05
CA THR A 5 -11.18 39.54 0.14
C THR A 5 -11.09 38.64 1.36
N THR A 6 -11.82 38.98 2.43
CA THR A 6 -11.89 38.17 3.65
C THR A 6 -12.59 36.85 3.40
N ASP A 7 -13.73 36.87 2.70
CA ASP A 7 -14.46 35.65 2.31
C ASP A 7 -13.64 34.75 1.38
N PHE A 8 -12.88 35.36 0.45
CA PHE A 8 -11.96 34.59 -0.41
C PHE A 8 -10.86 33.89 0.39
N ILE A 9 -10.25 34.57 1.37
CA ILE A 9 -9.21 34.00 2.23
C ILE A 9 -9.79 32.88 3.09
N PHE A 10 -10.95 33.08 3.73
CA PHE A 10 -11.60 32.03 4.53
C PHE A 10 -11.98 30.81 3.68
N ASN A 11 -12.57 31.00 2.51
CA ASN A 11 -12.90 29.93 1.59
C ASN A 11 -11.65 29.17 1.11
N LYS A 12 -10.54 29.86 0.89
CA LYS A 12 -9.27 29.22 0.53
C LYS A 12 -8.67 28.44 1.69
N ILE A 13 -8.72 28.97 2.90
CA ILE A 13 -8.30 28.28 4.13
C ILE A 13 -9.17 27.05 4.38
N ASP A 14 -10.47 27.13 4.20
CA ASP A 14 -11.38 26.00 4.34
C ASP A 14 -11.12 24.89 3.30
N ARG A 15 -10.86 25.26 2.05
CA ARG A 15 -10.49 24.31 0.99
C ARG A 15 -9.14 23.63 1.31
N ILE A 16 -8.15 24.37 1.76
CA ILE A 16 -6.86 23.82 2.20
C ILE A 16 -7.07 22.91 3.40
N ASN A 17 -7.85 23.30 4.38
CA ASN A 17 -8.16 22.51 5.55
C ASN A 17 -8.93 21.22 5.20
N GLN A 18 -9.90 21.28 4.28
CA GLN A 18 -10.61 20.10 3.79
C GLN A 18 -9.69 19.16 3.01
N SER A 19 -8.79 19.69 2.21
CA SER A 19 -7.77 18.96 1.47
C SER A 19 -6.82 18.22 2.43
N ILE A 20 -6.22 18.93 3.38
CA ILE A 20 -5.34 18.36 4.42
C ILE A 20 -6.07 17.27 5.20
N ASN A 21 -7.33 17.48 5.58
CA ASN A 21 -8.09 16.53 6.36
C ASN A 21 -8.46 15.25 5.57
N LYS A 22 -8.74 15.34 4.29
CA LYS A 22 -8.92 14.19 3.40
C LYS A 22 -7.65 13.35 3.29
N ASP A 23 -6.51 14.00 3.21
CA ASP A 23 -5.21 13.34 3.03
C ASP A 23 -4.80 12.51 4.25
N TYR A 24 -5.17 12.94 5.46
CA TYR A 24 -4.80 12.22 6.69
C TYR A 24 -5.83 11.19 7.18
N SER A 25 -7.06 11.23 6.68
CA SER A 25 -8.10 10.27 7.08
C SER A 25 -7.75 8.82 6.71
N HIS A 26 -6.95 8.61 5.68
CA HIS A 26 -6.48 7.30 5.25
C HIS A 26 -5.44 6.71 6.22
N LEU A 27 -4.72 7.54 6.97
CA LEU A 27 -3.76 7.11 8.00
C LEU A 27 -4.44 6.69 9.31
N ILE A 28 -5.76 6.75 9.39
CA ILE A 28 -6.55 6.29 10.52
C ILE A 28 -7.19 4.95 10.14
N SER A 29 -6.83 3.90 10.83
CA SER A 29 -7.50 2.60 10.71
C SER A 29 -8.22 2.23 12.01
N THR A 30 -9.32 1.51 11.89
CA THR A 30 -10.18 1.16 13.02
C THR A 30 -10.76 -0.23 12.85
N GLN A 31 -10.74 -1.04 13.92
CA GLN A 31 -11.28 -2.39 13.88
C GLN A 31 -11.84 -2.83 15.24
N VAL A 32 -12.84 -3.71 15.22
CA VAL A 32 -13.33 -4.35 16.44
C VAL A 32 -12.39 -5.50 16.79
N ILE A 33 -11.72 -5.42 17.94
CA ILE A 33 -10.78 -6.46 18.38
C ILE A 33 -11.37 -7.42 19.42
N LYS A 34 -12.33 -6.95 20.22
CA LYS A 34 -13.05 -7.80 21.19
C LYS A 34 -14.50 -7.38 21.26
N LYS A 35 -15.35 -8.37 21.43
CA LYS A 35 -16.80 -8.20 21.55
C LYS A 35 -17.33 -8.96 22.74
N TYR A 36 -18.06 -8.26 23.57
CA TYR A 36 -18.80 -8.80 24.69
C TYR A 36 -20.29 -8.47 24.53
N PRO A 37 -21.22 -9.10 25.25
CA PRO A 37 -22.65 -8.83 25.10
C PRO A 37 -23.07 -7.36 25.21
N GLU A 38 -22.37 -6.59 26.05
CA GLU A 38 -22.68 -5.18 26.31
C GLU A 38 -21.45 -4.25 26.20
N LYS A 39 -20.39 -4.73 25.58
CA LYS A 39 -19.14 -3.96 25.43
C LYS A 39 -18.44 -4.33 24.12
N LEU A 40 -17.99 -3.31 23.40
CA LEU A 40 -17.07 -3.45 22.28
C LEU A 40 -15.70 -2.88 22.66
N VAL A 41 -14.65 -3.52 22.18
CA VAL A 41 -13.30 -2.97 22.21
C VAL A 41 -12.88 -2.71 20.76
N ILE A 42 -12.65 -1.45 20.45
CA ILE A 42 -12.27 -0.99 19.12
C ILE A 42 -10.83 -0.53 19.20
N GLU A 43 -9.98 -1.12 18.38
CA GLU A 43 -8.63 -0.63 18.18
C GLU A 43 -8.66 0.52 17.16
N VAL A 44 -8.00 1.60 17.49
CA VAL A 44 -7.81 2.75 16.60
C VAL A 44 -6.32 2.97 16.43
N ASN A 45 -5.85 2.81 15.23
CA ASN A 45 -4.48 3.07 14.85
C ASN A 45 -4.39 4.41 14.13
N ASN A 46 -3.66 5.35 14.71
CA ASN A 46 -3.41 6.68 14.16
C ASN A 46 -1.96 6.76 13.67
N GLN A 47 -1.73 6.55 12.39
CA GLN A 47 -0.43 6.70 11.75
C GLN A 47 -0.14 8.13 11.31
N SER A 48 -1.08 9.06 11.48
CA SER A 48 -0.89 10.46 11.11
C SER A 48 0.10 11.19 12.03
N GLN A 49 0.59 12.32 11.57
CA GLN A 49 1.44 13.22 12.36
C GLN A 49 0.66 14.04 13.40
N TYR A 50 -0.67 13.93 13.41
CA TYR A 50 -1.54 14.71 14.28
C TYR A 50 -2.29 13.80 15.25
N PRO A 51 -2.49 14.23 16.51
CA PRO A 51 -3.37 13.51 17.41
C PRO A 51 -4.81 13.61 16.88
N ILE A 52 -5.61 12.58 17.14
CA ILE A 52 -7.04 12.60 16.85
C ILE A 52 -7.86 12.58 18.14
N TYR A 53 -9.00 13.25 18.09
CA TYR A 53 -10.00 13.22 19.14
C TYR A 53 -11.22 12.45 18.63
N ILE A 54 -11.54 11.36 19.30
CA ILE A 54 -12.72 10.55 19.00
C ILE A 54 -13.87 11.07 19.85
N LYS A 55 -14.96 11.42 19.21
CA LYS A 55 -16.19 11.89 19.87
C LYS A 55 -17.08 10.73 20.25
N SER A 56 -17.31 9.84 19.33
CA SER A 56 -18.28 8.76 19.48
C SER A 56 -18.04 7.62 18.50
N VAL A 57 -18.70 6.51 18.78
CA VAL A 57 -18.84 5.38 17.86
C VAL A 57 -20.31 5.26 17.47
N LEU A 58 -20.57 5.25 16.18
CA LEU A 58 -21.90 5.00 15.64
C LEU A 58 -22.05 3.50 15.38
N VAL A 59 -23.12 2.91 15.88
CA VAL A 59 -23.47 1.51 15.62
C VAL A 59 -24.88 1.50 15.06
N ASP A 60 -25.03 1.16 13.81
CA ASP A 60 -26.30 1.13 13.07
C ASP A 60 -27.09 2.44 13.19
N GLY A 61 -26.38 3.57 13.13
CA GLY A 61 -26.95 4.93 13.24
C GLY A 61 -27.12 5.46 14.66
N LYS A 62 -26.97 4.64 15.69
CA LYS A 62 -27.01 5.06 17.09
C LYS A 62 -25.63 5.50 17.58
N ASP A 63 -25.58 6.62 18.25
CA ASP A 63 -24.34 7.27 18.70
C ASP A 63 -24.00 6.84 20.13
N TYR A 64 -22.80 6.31 20.34
CA TYR A 64 -22.26 5.92 21.65
C TYR A 64 -21.06 6.79 21.97
N LEU A 65 -21.15 7.56 23.05
CA LEU A 65 -20.05 8.42 23.46
C LEU A 65 -18.79 7.61 23.76
N ALA A 66 -17.68 8.03 23.17
CA ALA A 66 -16.38 7.37 23.31
C ALA A 66 -15.27 8.43 23.30
N THR A 67 -15.39 9.42 24.18
CA THR A 67 -14.47 10.56 24.22
C THR A 67 -13.06 10.10 24.57
N GLN A 68 -12.18 10.06 23.59
CA GLN A 68 -10.79 9.64 23.77
C GLN A 68 -9.86 10.35 22.79
N TYR A 69 -8.66 10.68 23.26
CA TYR A 69 -7.55 11.10 22.41
C TYR A 69 -6.72 9.90 22.02
N VAL A 70 -6.32 9.86 20.74
CA VAL A 70 -5.33 8.91 20.23
C VAL A 70 -4.13 9.72 19.75
N SER A 71 -2.98 9.50 20.35
CA SER A 71 -1.76 10.22 20.05
C SER A 71 -1.32 10.00 18.59
N ARG A 72 -0.49 10.89 18.06
CA ARG A 72 0.14 10.70 16.75
C ARG A 72 0.97 9.41 16.75
N LYS A 73 0.96 8.69 15.62
CA LYS A 73 1.72 7.44 15.41
C LYS A 73 1.53 6.42 16.55
N SER A 74 0.32 6.31 17.07
CA SER A 74 -0.02 5.37 18.16
C SER A 74 -1.25 4.53 17.85
N THR A 75 -1.36 3.43 18.57
CA THR A 75 -2.55 2.55 18.55
C THR A 75 -3.17 2.52 19.94
N GLU A 76 -4.46 2.78 20.02
CA GLU A 76 -5.22 2.85 21.28
C GLU A 76 -6.47 1.98 21.21
N ASN A 77 -6.83 1.40 22.34
CA ASN A 77 -8.05 0.61 22.48
C ASN A 77 -9.17 1.43 23.11
N ILE A 78 -10.25 1.59 22.38
CA ILE A 78 -11.47 2.26 22.87
C ILE A 78 -12.45 1.23 23.39
N ASN A 79 -12.88 1.43 24.62
CA ASN A 79 -13.90 0.61 25.25
C ASN A 79 -15.24 1.35 25.21
N ILE A 80 -16.25 0.77 24.55
CA ILE A 80 -17.60 1.32 24.54
C ILE A 80 -18.60 0.34 25.14
N LYS A 81 -19.47 0.86 26.01
CA LYS A 81 -20.65 0.12 26.46
C LYS A 81 -21.74 0.29 25.42
N ILE A 82 -22.35 -0.81 24.99
CA ILE A 82 -23.42 -0.82 23.99
C ILE A 82 -24.57 -1.68 24.48
N ASN A 83 -25.77 -1.44 23.98
CA ASN A 83 -26.92 -2.31 24.26
C ASN A 83 -26.70 -3.66 23.57
N LYS A 84 -27.14 -4.73 24.23
CA LYS A 84 -26.99 -6.11 23.78
C LYS A 84 -27.49 -6.34 22.34
N GLU A 85 -28.60 -5.72 21.96
CA GLU A 85 -29.21 -5.78 20.63
C GLU A 85 -28.31 -5.20 19.51
N TYR A 86 -27.47 -4.19 19.83
CA TYR A 86 -26.55 -3.57 18.87
C TYR A 86 -25.18 -4.28 18.78
N ALA A 87 -24.91 -5.18 19.74
CA ALA A 87 -23.67 -5.94 19.73
C ALA A 87 -23.48 -6.82 18.48
N GLN A 88 -24.59 -7.17 17.79
CA GLN A 88 -24.59 -7.99 16.55
C GLN A 88 -24.61 -7.17 15.25
N LYS A 89 -24.79 -5.85 15.34
CA LYS A 89 -24.92 -4.99 14.17
C LYS A 89 -23.59 -4.74 13.48
N ASP A 90 -23.60 -4.58 12.15
CA ASP A 90 -22.40 -4.59 11.30
C ASP A 90 -22.02 -3.20 10.77
N ARG A 91 -22.95 -2.24 10.79
CA ARG A 91 -22.68 -0.87 10.38
C ARG A 91 -22.10 -0.07 11.55
N MET A 92 -20.77 0.03 11.58
CA MET A 92 -20.06 0.79 12.60
C MET A 92 -19.14 1.82 11.98
N SER A 93 -19.06 2.99 12.62
CA SER A 93 -18.07 4.00 12.27
C SER A 93 -17.63 4.78 13.51
N ILE A 94 -16.41 5.28 13.53
CA ILE A 94 -15.99 6.28 14.51
C ILE A 94 -16.26 7.67 13.97
N LYS A 95 -16.62 8.58 14.86
CA LYS A 95 -16.68 10.02 14.61
C LYS A 95 -15.51 10.69 15.31
N TYR A 96 -14.59 11.25 14.53
CA TYR A 96 -13.35 11.80 15.06
C TYR A 96 -13.00 13.13 14.39
N ARG A 97 -12.09 13.88 14.99
CA ARG A 97 -11.45 15.07 14.39
C ARG A 97 -9.96 15.06 14.67
N PHE A 98 -9.19 15.69 13.81
CA PHE A 98 -7.80 15.95 14.08
C PHE A 98 -7.63 17.05 15.14
N GLY A 99 -6.58 16.96 15.93
CA GLY A 99 -6.27 17.96 16.95
C GLY A 99 -6.18 19.36 16.35
N GLY A 100 -6.84 20.32 16.99
CA GLY A 100 -6.91 21.71 16.53
C GLY A 100 -7.95 22.01 15.42
N LYS A 101 -8.75 21.02 14.99
CA LYS A 101 -9.83 21.21 13.99
C LYS A 101 -11.19 21.13 14.62
N LEU A 102 -12.17 21.85 14.04
CA LEU A 102 -13.56 21.85 14.51
C LEU A 102 -14.40 20.77 13.84
N ASP A 103 -14.08 20.42 12.60
CA ASP A 103 -14.85 19.47 11.80
C ASP A 103 -14.63 18.03 12.22
N PHE A 104 -15.70 17.26 12.23
CA PHE A 104 -15.69 15.84 12.52
C PHE A 104 -15.78 15.02 11.25
N PHE A 105 -14.98 13.98 11.18
CA PHE A 105 -14.96 12.99 10.12
C PHE A 105 -15.58 11.69 10.62
N SER A 106 -16.09 10.89 9.69
CA SER A 106 -16.57 9.54 9.95
C SER A 106 -15.69 8.52 9.25
N LYS A 107 -15.19 7.53 9.99
CA LYS A 107 -14.43 6.41 9.45
C LYS A 107 -15.16 5.12 9.78
N LYS A 108 -15.46 4.32 8.74
CA LYS A 108 -16.07 2.98 8.91
C LYS A 108 -15.14 2.10 9.74
N ILE A 109 -15.70 1.44 10.74
CA ILE A 109 -14.98 0.43 11.52
C ILE A 109 -15.06 -0.87 10.74
N LEU A 110 -13.90 -1.43 10.45
CA LEU A 110 -13.82 -2.72 9.79
C LEU A 110 -14.23 -3.81 10.77
N ARG A 111 -15.14 -4.63 10.32
CA ARG A 111 -15.61 -5.78 11.04
C ARG A 111 -15.64 -6.97 10.09
N TRP A 112 -14.83 -7.94 10.39
CA TRP A 112 -14.85 -9.20 9.71
C TRP A 112 -15.72 -10.18 10.50
N THR A 113 -16.96 -10.37 10.08
CA THR A 113 -17.79 -11.46 10.63
C THR A 113 -17.61 -12.71 9.77
N ASP A 114 -17.57 -13.87 10.42
CA ASP A 114 -17.43 -15.16 9.73
C ASP A 114 -18.51 -15.34 8.63
N ASN A 115 -19.70 -14.75 8.84
CA ASN A 115 -20.83 -14.80 7.88
C ASN A 115 -20.62 -13.88 6.67
N GLU A 116 -20.07 -12.69 6.83
CA GLU A 116 -19.76 -11.78 5.69
C GLU A 116 -18.66 -12.34 4.83
N ILE A 117 -17.63 -12.93 5.45
CA ILE A 117 -16.56 -13.62 4.76
C ILE A 117 -17.11 -14.82 4.00
N SER A 118 -17.92 -15.65 4.63
CA SER A 118 -18.51 -16.82 3.99
C SER A 118 -19.46 -16.46 2.85
N ASN A 119 -20.18 -15.35 2.92
CA ASN A 119 -21.11 -14.92 1.88
C ASN A 119 -20.45 -14.17 0.73
N LYS A 120 -19.48 -13.29 1.02
CA LYS A 120 -18.78 -12.49 0.01
C LYS A 120 -17.63 -13.25 -0.68
N TYR A 121 -17.04 -14.22 0.00
CA TYR A 121 -15.87 -14.97 -0.46
C TYR A 121 -16.09 -16.50 -0.44
N LYS A 122 -17.32 -16.96 -0.59
CA LYS A 122 -17.60 -18.41 -0.70
C LYS A 122 -16.71 -19.04 -1.77
N SER A 123 -15.63 -19.67 -1.34
CA SER A 123 -14.94 -20.63 -2.17
C SER A 123 -15.84 -21.87 -2.28
N LYS A 124 -16.42 -22.11 -3.45
CA LYS A 124 -17.07 -23.39 -3.71
C LYS A 124 -16.02 -24.49 -3.72
N GLY A 125 -15.87 -25.18 -2.60
CA GLY A 125 -15.04 -26.37 -2.44
C GLY A 125 -13.71 -26.11 -1.69
N ASN A 126 -13.50 -26.90 -0.66
CA ASN A 126 -12.31 -26.84 0.20
C ASN A 126 -11.12 -27.45 -0.51
N TYR A 127 -10.06 -26.65 -0.74
CA TYR A 127 -8.73 -27.23 -0.70
C TYR A 127 -8.45 -27.53 0.78
N GLU A 128 -8.11 -28.74 1.09
CA GLU A 128 -7.67 -29.12 2.44
C GLU A 128 -6.26 -28.55 2.68
N ILE A 129 -6.18 -27.25 2.96
CA ILE A 129 -4.94 -26.64 3.42
C ILE A 129 -4.83 -26.96 4.91
N PRO A 130 -3.74 -27.62 5.36
CA PRO A 130 -3.57 -27.95 6.76
C PRO A 130 -3.60 -26.70 7.64
N GLN A 131 -4.31 -26.81 8.76
CA GLN A 131 -4.29 -25.80 9.80
C GLN A 131 -3.44 -26.29 10.99
N ILE A 132 -2.52 -25.44 11.43
CA ILE A 132 -1.67 -25.70 12.59
C ILE A 132 -1.76 -24.47 13.49
N ASN A 133 -2.18 -24.66 14.73
CA ASN A 133 -2.41 -23.59 15.70
C ASN A 133 -3.26 -22.44 15.12
N GLY A 134 -4.31 -22.78 14.39
CA GLY A 134 -5.22 -21.83 13.76
C GLY A 134 -4.70 -21.13 12.49
N ASN A 135 -3.48 -21.41 12.04
CA ASN A 135 -2.90 -20.86 10.81
C ASN A 135 -2.93 -21.86 9.66
N TYR A 136 -3.12 -21.37 8.44
CA TYR A 136 -3.04 -22.18 7.23
C TYR A 136 -1.57 -22.37 6.82
N VAL A 137 -1.12 -23.63 6.68
CA VAL A 137 0.29 -23.95 6.46
C VAL A 137 0.48 -24.75 5.18
N LEU A 138 1.16 -24.17 4.19
CA LEU A 138 1.57 -24.84 2.95
C LEU A 138 3.00 -25.38 3.09
N GLY A 139 3.24 -26.61 2.63
CA GLY A 139 4.57 -27.25 2.62
C GLY A 139 4.76 -28.39 3.62
N LYS A 140 3.83 -28.61 4.54
CA LYS A 140 3.83 -29.76 5.45
C LYS A 140 3.51 -31.08 4.73
N LEU A 141 2.43 -31.08 3.92
CA LEU A 141 1.98 -32.29 3.24
C LEU A 141 2.63 -32.46 1.85
N LYS A 142 2.78 -31.39 1.11
CA LYS A 142 3.34 -31.38 -0.24
C LYS A 142 4.01 -30.05 -0.56
N LYS A 143 4.94 -30.06 -1.50
CA LYS A 143 5.66 -28.86 -1.93
C LYS A 143 5.01 -28.16 -3.14
N LYS A 144 4.19 -28.84 -3.93
CA LYS A 144 3.49 -28.27 -5.09
C LYS A 144 1.99 -28.20 -4.83
N TRP A 145 1.44 -26.99 -4.99
CA TRP A 145 0.01 -26.68 -4.84
C TRP A 145 -0.48 -26.04 -6.14
N VAL A 146 -1.56 -26.55 -6.69
CA VAL A 146 -2.24 -25.97 -7.84
C VAL A 146 -3.62 -25.53 -7.39
N PHE A 147 -3.89 -24.23 -7.50
CA PHE A 147 -5.20 -23.66 -7.18
C PHE A 147 -5.86 -23.18 -8.46
N ASN A 148 -7.06 -23.67 -8.75
CA ASN A 148 -7.87 -23.30 -9.90
C ASN A 148 -9.15 -22.52 -9.52
N ARG A 149 -9.17 -21.96 -8.33
CA ARG A 149 -10.21 -21.11 -7.74
C ARG A 149 -9.65 -20.30 -6.59
N ASN A 150 -10.37 -19.23 -6.22
CA ASN A 150 -9.95 -18.33 -5.15
C ASN A 150 -9.87 -19.05 -3.81
N ILE A 151 -8.80 -18.74 -3.08
CA ILE A 151 -8.56 -19.16 -1.70
C ILE A 151 -8.72 -17.94 -0.81
N VAL A 152 -9.46 -18.11 0.28
CA VAL A 152 -9.63 -17.06 1.30
C VAL A 152 -9.13 -17.57 2.65
N ILE A 153 -8.19 -16.83 3.22
CA ILE A 153 -7.66 -17.09 4.56
C ILE A 153 -8.41 -16.19 5.55
N HIS A 154 -8.98 -16.79 6.58
CA HIS A 154 -9.84 -16.13 7.54
C HIS A 154 -9.10 -15.12 8.43
N PRO A 155 -9.77 -14.07 8.98
CA PRO A 155 -9.15 -12.94 9.68
C PRO A 155 -8.30 -13.29 10.90
N LYS A 156 -8.57 -14.41 11.54
CA LYS A 156 -7.82 -14.86 12.73
C LYS A 156 -6.61 -15.74 12.40
N SER A 157 -6.43 -16.02 11.10
CA SER A 157 -5.42 -16.97 10.63
C SER A 157 -4.40 -16.28 9.75
N ARG A 158 -3.15 -16.70 9.85
CA ARG A 158 -2.08 -16.36 8.89
C ARG A 158 -2.01 -17.42 7.79
N LEU A 159 -1.52 -17.01 6.65
CA LEU A 159 -1.00 -17.95 5.66
C LEU A 159 0.51 -18.10 5.87
N ILE A 160 0.94 -19.29 6.22
CA ILE A 160 2.35 -19.64 6.39
C ILE A 160 2.76 -20.56 5.24
N VAL A 161 3.80 -20.17 4.51
CA VAL A 161 4.35 -20.97 3.40
C VAL A 161 5.79 -21.34 3.73
N LEU A 162 6.05 -22.64 3.77
CA LEU A 162 7.37 -23.17 4.12
C LEU A 162 8.33 -23.15 2.92
N PRO A 163 9.65 -23.22 3.15
CA PRO A 163 10.65 -23.20 2.08
C PRO A 163 10.42 -24.26 1.00
N GLY A 164 10.70 -23.91 -0.26
CA GLY A 164 10.61 -24.78 -1.42
C GLY A 164 9.20 -25.07 -1.93
N VAL A 165 8.20 -24.39 -1.40
CA VAL A 165 6.81 -24.54 -1.88
C VAL A 165 6.63 -23.80 -3.21
N THR A 166 6.00 -24.47 -4.16
CA THR A 166 5.48 -23.86 -5.39
C THR A 166 3.95 -23.80 -5.33
N ILE A 167 3.40 -22.60 -5.48
CA ILE A 167 1.98 -22.32 -5.59
C ILE A 167 1.71 -21.90 -7.03
N ASP A 168 0.95 -22.70 -7.76
CA ASP A 168 0.54 -22.42 -9.13
C ASP A 168 -0.93 -21.98 -9.15
N LEU A 169 -1.17 -20.73 -9.51
CA LEU A 169 -2.49 -20.13 -9.60
C LEU A 169 -2.92 -20.16 -11.06
N ILE A 170 -3.98 -20.92 -11.36
CA ILE A 170 -4.54 -21.07 -12.71
C ILE A 170 -6.03 -20.74 -12.73
N LYS A 171 -6.60 -20.53 -13.92
CA LYS A 171 -8.03 -20.22 -14.11
C LYS A 171 -8.50 -19.04 -13.27
N SER A 172 -7.69 -17.97 -13.29
CA SER A 172 -7.94 -16.73 -12.54
C SER A 172 -8.04 -16.91 -11.01
N ALA A 173 -7.39 -17.94 -10.46
CA ALA A 173 -7.34 -18.14 -9.03
C ALA A 173 -6.50 -17.05 -8.34
N SER A 174 -6.88 -16.70 -7.13
CA SER A 174 -6.16 -15.78 -6.23
C SER A 174 -6.12 -16.33 -4.80
N ILE A 175 -5.18 -15.82 -4.03
CA ILE A 175 -5.15 -16.01 -2.58
C ILE A 175 -5.45 -14.67 -1.92
N THR A 176 -6.52 -14.60 -1.13
CA THR A 176 -6.89 -13.43 -0.34
C THR A 176 -6.72 -13.74 1.14
N VAL A 177 -5.90 -12.95 1.84
CA VAL A 177 -5.68 -13.07 3.29
C VAL A 177 -6.32 -11.87 3.97
N LEU A 178 -7.24 -12.14 4.91
CA LEU A 178 -8.02 -11.13 5.61
C LEU A 178 -7.54 -11.02 7.05
N GLY A 179 -6.99 -9.88 7.46
CA GLY A 179 -6.67 -9.56 8.86
C GLY A 179 -5.48 -10.29 9.50
N GLY A 180 -5.05 -11.44 8.99
CA GLY A 180 -4.02 -12.26 9.63
C GLY A 180 -2.58 -12.03 9.15
N GLY A 181 -2.43 -11.58 7.90
CA GLY A 181 -1.13 -11.42 7.25
C GLY A 181 -0.52 -12.72 6.74
N VAL A 182 0.67 -12.63 6.15
CA VAL A 182 1.39 -13.76 5.59
C VAL A 182 2.77 -13.93 6.17
N GLU A 183 3.26 -15.18 6.16
CA GLU A 183 4.65 -15.54 6.39
C GLU A 183 5.12 -16.46 5.25
N LEU A 184 5.78 -15.88 4.26
CA LEU A 184 6.41 -16.63 3.17
C LEU A 184 7.89 -16.81 3.51
N ASN A 185 8.21 -17.94 4.14
CA ASN A 185 9.52 -18.21 4.75
C ASN A 185 10.42 -18.99 3.79
N GLY A 186 10.69 -18.46 2.60
CA GLY A 186 11.66 -19.05 1.67
C GLY A 186 13.11 -18.93 2.17
N GLU A 187 13.98 -19.73 1.62
CA GLU A 187 15.43 -19.75 1.87
C GLU A 187 16.19 -19.58 0.56
N LYS A 188 17.46 -19.19 0.63
CA LYS A 188 18.31 -18.91 -0.52
C LYS A 188 18.30 -20.04 -1.56
N ASP A 189 18.47 -21.27 -1.11
CA ASP A 189 18.55 -22.46 -1.95
C ASP A 189 17.22 -23.21 -2.04
N ASN A 190 16.19 -22.74 -1.35
CA ASN A 190 14.88 -23.37 -1.25
C ASN A 190 13.75 -22.33 -1.28
N LYS A 191 13.70 -21.61 -2.40
CA LYS A 191 12.78 -20.48 -2.59
C LYS A 191 11.33 -20.91 -2.65
N ILE A 192 10.44 -20.01 -2.27
CA ILE A 192 9.02 -20.13 -2.54
C ILE A 192 8.74 -19.57 -3.96
N ASN A 193 7.89 -20.26 -4.72
CA ASN A 193 7.45 -19.77 -6.03
C ASN A 193 5.94 -19.63 -6.04
N ILE A 194 5.44 -18.42 -6.29
CA ILE A 194 4.03 -18.14 -6.57
C ILE A 194 3.97 -17.80 -8.05
N ILE A 195 3.36 -18.69 -8.83
CA ILE A 195 3.41 -18.63 -10.30
C ILE A 195 2.01 -18.75 -10.89
N SER A 196 1.90 -18.44 -12.17
CA SER A 196 0.74 -18.77 -12.98
C SER A 196 1.20 -19.48 -14.26
N SER A 197 1.04 -20.79 -14.31
CA SER A 197 1.46 -21.59 -15.49
C SER A 197 0.60 -21.34 -16.73
N ASP A 198 -0.66 -20.93 -16.56
CA ASP A 198 -1.57 -20.54 -17.64
C ASP A 198 -1.61 -19.00 -17.87
N GLY A 199 -0.89 -18.23 -17.08
CA GLY A 199 -0.83 -16.78 -17.19
C GLY A 199 -2.08 -16.02 -16.70
N SER A 200 -3.05 -16.70 -16.08
CA SER A 200 -4.31 -16.10 -15.62
C SER A 200 -4.39 -15.88 -14.11
N GLY A 201 -3.46 -16.45 -13.33
CA GLY A 201 -3.48 -16.41 -11.88
C GLY A 201 -3.37 -14.99 -11.32
N GLN A 202 -4.24 -14.66 -10.37
CA GLN A 202 -4.44 -13.29 -9.87
C GLN A 202 -3.67 -12.98 -8.57
N GLY A 203 -2.76 -13.84 -8.18
CA GLY A 203 -1.75 -13.58 -7.17
C GLY A 203 -2.22 -13.58 -5.72
N LEU A 204 -1.60 -12.71 -4.90
CA LEU A 204 -1.72 -12.65 -3.45
C LEU A 204 -2.21 -11.27 -3.00
N ILE A 205 -3.33 -11.25 -2.29
CA ILE A 205 -3.97 -10.03 -1.80
C ILE A 205 -4.05 -10.11 -0.28
N VAL A 206 -3.40 -9.18 0.42
CA VAL A 206 -3.44 -9.09 1.89
C VAL A 206 -4.19 -7.83 2.28
N LEU A 207 -5.27 -8.00 3.04
CA LEU A 207 -6.18 -6.93 3.41
C LEU A 207 -6.28 -6.79 4.92
N ASP A 208 -6.20 -5.54 5.41
CA ASP A 208 -6.52 -5.15 6.79
C ASP A 208 -5.77 -6.00 7.84
N SER A 209 -4.49 -6.31 7.56
CA SER A 209 -3.69 -7.18 8.43
C SER A 209 -3.25 -6.47 9.71
N ARG A 210 -3.51 -7.10 10.85
CA ARG A 210 -3.04 -6.62 12.16
C ARG A 210 -1.57 -6.87 12.40
N ASN A 211 -1.05 -7.91 11.75
CA ASN A 211 0.33 -8.35 11.91
C ASN A 211 1.13 -7.94 10.69
N THR A 212 2.36 -7.55 10.89
CA THR A 212 3.29 -7.37 9.78
C THR A 212 3.44 -8.69 9.02
N SER A 213 3.28 -8.61 7.71
CA SER A 213 3.54 -9.70 6.79
C SER A 213 5.04 -9.80 6.50
N TYR A 214 5.54 -11.02 6.37
CA TYR A 214 6.93 -11.29 6.04
C TYR A 214 7.02 -12.11 4.76
N VAL A 215 7.80 -11.63 3.80
CA VAL A 215 8.05 -12.29 2.53
C VAL A 215 9.56 -12.38 2.33
N ASN A 216 10.11 -13.57 2.34
CA ASN A 216 11.53 -13.77 2.18
C ASN A 216 11.82 -14.86 1.13
N HIS A 217 12.83 -14.65 0.29
CA HIS A 217 13.23 -15.56 -0.77
C HIS A 217 12.03 -16.14 -1.56
N THR A 218 11.15 -15.25 -2.02
CA THR A 218 9.92 -15.61 -2.74
C THR A 218 9.94 -15.02 -4.14
N ASN A 219 9.60 -15.84 -5.13
CA ASN A 219 9.46 -15.44 -6.52
C ASN A 219 7.97 -15.31 -6.88
N PHE A 220 7.55 -14.17 -7.40
CA PHE A 220 6.22 -13.91 -7.98
C PHE A 220 6.37 -13.84 -9.50
N ILE A 221 5.85 -14.85 -10.22
CA ILE A 221 6.18 -15.04 -11.65
C ILE A 221 4.94 -15.17 -12.51
N GLY A 222 4.80 -14.30 -13.52
CA GLY A 222 3.80 -14.41 -14.57
C GLY A 222 2.36 -14.26 -14.11
N LEU A 223 2.14 -13.61 -12.98
CA LEU A 223 0.83 -13.34 -12.41
C LEU A 223 0.12 -12.20 -13.15
N SER A 224 -1.21 -12.16 -13.05
CA SER A 224 -2.06 -11.12 -13.62
C SER A 224 -2.92 -10.48 -12.55
N ALA A 225 -3.36 -9.24 -12.75
CA ALA A 225 -4.38 -8.64 -11.90
C ALA A 225 -5.78 -8.97 -12.40
N ASN A 226 -6.75 -8.92 -11.51
CA ASN A 226 -8.15 -9.11 -11.85
C ASN A 226 -8.79 -7.78 -12.27
N ASN A 227 -9.07 -7.62 -13.54
CA ASN A 227 -9.85 -6.51 -14.07
C ASN A 227 -11.37 -6.64 -13.79
N LEU A 228 -11.79 -7.62 -12.99
CA LEU A 228 -13.19 -7.73 -12.63
C LEU A 228 -13.56 -6.62 -11.66
N ASN A 229 -14.44 -5.74 -12.09
CA ASN A 229 -15.17 -4.76 -11.30
C ASN A 229 -15.82 -5.43 -10.08
N ARG A 230 -15.05 -5.66 -9.02
CA ARG A 230 -15.61 -5.88 -7.70
C ARG A 230 -15.96 -4.50 -7.18
N SER A 231 -17.21 -4.27 -6.94
CA SER A 231 -17.90 -2.99 -6.73
C SER A 231 -17.28 -1.99 -5.73
N ASP A 232 -16.17 -2.31 -5.06
CA ASP A 232 -15.62 -1.47 -4.01
C ASP A 232 -14.08 -1.27 -4.07
N ARG A 233 -13.32 -2.04 -4.86
CA ARG A 233 -11.85 -1.91 -4.96
C ARG A 233 -11.38 -2.40 -6.33
N VAL A 234 -10.76 -1.52 -7.10
CA VAL A 234 -10.04 -1.90 -8.33
C VAL A 234 -8.72 -2.52 -7.90
N GLN A 235 -8.48 -3.76 -8.27
CA GLN A 235 -7.20 -4.42 -8.05
C GLN A 235 -6.35 -4.24 -9.30
N THR A 236 -5.35 -3.37 -9.22
CA THR A 236 -4.43 -3.08 -10.34
C THR A 236 -3.23 -4.04 -10.37
N SER A 237 -2.90 -4.66 -9.24
CA SER A 237 -1.71 -5.47 -9.04
C SER A 237 -2.04 -6.92 -8.64
N PRO A 238 -1.23 -7.92 -9.04
CA PRO A 238 -1.35 -9.30 -8.58
C PRO A 238 -0.82 -9.50 -7.16
N VAL A 239 0.00 -8.60 -6.64
CA VAL A 239 0.45 -8.65 -5.24
C VAL A 239 0.10 -7.33 -4.59
N VAL A 240 -0.82 -7.39 -3.61
CA VAL A 240 -1.35 -6.20 -2.95
C VAL A 240 -1.26 -6.36 -1.43
N PHE A 241 -0.79 -5.30 -0.78
CA PHE A 241 -0.89 -5.12 0.67
C PHE A 241 -1.69 -3.83 0.94
N TYR A 242 -2.94 -3.99 1.33
CA TYR A 242 -3.84 -2.88 1.63
C TYR A 242 -4.12 -2.79 3.13
N GLU A 243 -3.82 -1.65 3.77
CA GLU A 243 -3.85 -1.49 5.23
C GLU A 243 -3.15 -2.66 5.96
N SER A 244 -1.98 -3.06 5.43
CA SER A 244 -1.28 -4.30 5.80
C SER A 244 0.22 -4.11 5.69
N ASN A 245 0.88 -3.91 6.82
CA ASN A 245 2.33 -3.71 6.86
C ASN A 245 3.08 -4.94 6.34
N VAL A 246 4.18 -4.70 5.59
CA VAL A 246 4.94 -5.80 5.00
C VAL A 246 6.44 -5.53 4.98
N LYS A 247 7.21 -6.61 5.19
CA LYS A 247 8.65 -6.66 4.93
C LYS A 247 8.93 -7.71 3.86
N ILE A 248 9.42 -7.26 2.70
CA ILE A 248 9.79 -8.13 1.57
C ILE A 248 11.31 -8.10 1.43
N THR A 249 11.94 -9.28 1.51
CA THR A 249 13.39 -9.41 1.42
C THR A 249 13.81 -10.49 0.45
N ASN A 250 14.93 -10.30 -0.26
CA ASN A 250 15.54 -11.30 -1.14
C ASN A 250 14.56 -11.92 -2.16
N SER A 251 13.59 -11.16 -2.65
CA SER A 251 12.46 -11.66 -3.42
C SER A 251 12.45 -11.10 -4.84
N ILE A 252 11.71 -11.73 -5.74
CA ILE A 252 11.70 -11.39 -7.17
C ILE A 252 10.28 -11.24 -7.68
N PHE A 253 10.00 -10.17 -8.43
CA PHE A 253 8.77 -9.94 -9.18
C PHE A 253 9.12 -9.92 -10.65
N ILE A 254 8.71 -10.95 -11.40
CA ILE A 254 9.12 -11.10 -12.82
C ILE A 254 7.95 -11.44 -13.73
N LYS A 255 7.87 -10.71 -14.85
CA LYS A 255 6.87 -10.95 -15.93
C LYS A 255 5.41 -10.93 -15.43
N ASN A 256 5.11 -10.15 -14.40
CA ASN A 256 3.75 -9.97 -13.92
C ASN A 256 2.98 -9.04 -14.87
N LYS A 257 1.80 -9.49 -15.32
CA LYS A 257 1.01 -8.86 -16.38
C LYS A 257 -0.14 -8.06 -15.79
N SER A 258 0.13 -6.86 -15.32
CA SER A 258 -0.86 -6.00 -14.66
C SER A 258 -0.40 -4.56 -14.72
N GLU A 259 -1.20 -3.63 -14.25
CA GLU A 259 -0.83 -2.23 -14.12
C GLU A 259 0.42 -2.09 -13.24
N ASP A 260 0.45 -2.73 -12.06
CA ASP A 260 1.61 -2.81 -11.18
C ASP A 260 1.99 -4.26 -10.90
N ALA A 261 3.27 -4.57 -10.68
CA ALA A 261 3.67 -5.91 -10.23
C ALA A 261 3.48 -6.09 -8.71
N LEU A 262 3.67 -5.02 -7.94
CA LEU A 262 3.42 -4.93 -6.50
C LEU A 262 2.80 -3.57 -6.18
N ASN A 263 1.67 -3.56 -5.46
CA ASN A 263 1.07 -2.33 -4.92
C ASN A 263 0.94 -2.40 -3.39
N ILE A 264 1.40 -1.35 -2.70
CA ILE A 264 1.31 -1.21 -1.24
C ILE A 264 0.51 0.05 -0.92
N ILE A 265 -0.66 -0.14 -0.28
CA ILE A 265 -1.61 0.93 -0.04
C ILE A 265 -1.83 1.12 1.45
N ARG A 266 -1.68 2.36 1.94
CA ARG A 266 -1.93 2.74 3.35
C ARG A 266 -1.21 1.85 4.37
N SER A 267 0.05 1.55 4.10
CA SER A 267 0.82 0.56 4.85
C SER A 267 2.25 1.02 5.08
N SER A 268 2.89 0.44 6.09
CA SER A 268 4.34 0.55 6.25
C SER A 268 5.01 -0.58 5.51
N PHE A 269 6.14 -0.31 4.85
CA PHE A 269 6.85 -1.36 4.13
C PHE A 269 8.38 -1.24 4.20
N VAL A 270 9.03 -2.39 3.99
CA VAL A 270 10.47 -2.48 3.71
C VAL A 270 10.66 -3.42 2.52
N LEU A 271 11.30 -2.93 1.46
CA LEU A 271 11.78 -3.72 0.34
C LEU A 271 13.32 -3.76 0.40
N ASP A 272 13.91 -4.89 0.74
CA ASP A 272 15.37 -5.05 0.79
C ASP A 272 15.84 -6.21 -0.08
N LYS A 273 16.77 -5.94 -1.00
CA LYS A 273 17.27 -6.90 -1.99
C LYS A 273 16.15 -7.51 -2.82
N VAL A 274 15.23 -6.67 -3.29
CA VAL A 274 14.15 -7.09 -4.18
C VAL A 274 14.52 -6.80 -5.63
N LEU A 275 14.23 -7.74 -6.52
CA LEU A 275 14.41 -7.60 -7.97
C LEU A 275 13.05 -7.53 -8.65
N PHE A 276 12.79 -6.43 -9.35
CA PHE A 276 11.71 -6.32 -10.33
C PHE A 276 12.30 -6.44 -11.73
N LYS A 277 11.76 -7.35 -12.55
CA LYS A 277 12.34 -7.60 -13.88
C LYS A 277 11.29 -7.98 -14.90
N ASP A 278 11.45 -7.44 -16.12
CA ASP A 278 10.61 -7.80 -17.27
C ASP A 278 9.10 -7.64 -17.01
N ASN A 279 8.69 -6.66 -16.20
CA ASN A 279 7.29 -6.34 -15.98
C ASN A 279 6.81 -5.36 -17.07
N PRO A 280 5.69 -5.65 -17.77
CA PRO A 280 5.28 -4.89 -18.95
C PRO A 280 4.65 -3.52 -18.64
N SER A 281 4.34 -3.22 -17.38
CA SER A 281 3.87 -1.94 -16.89
C SER A 281 4.64 -1.57 -15.63
N ASP A 282 4.02 -0.98 -14.59
CA ASP A 282 4.73 -0.52 -13.40
C ASP A 282 5.29 -1.68 -12.58
N ALA A 283 6.46 -1.47 -12.01
CA ALA A 283 7.06 -2.49 -11.17
C ALA A 283 6.56 -2.40 -9.73
N PHE A 284 6.58 -1.21 -9.14
CA PHE A 284 6.18 -0.98 -7.77
C PHE A 284 5.38 0.33 -7.64
N ASP A 285 4.21 0.23 -7.06
CA ASP A 285 3.36 1.37 -6.71
C ASP A 285 3.15 1.47 -5.19
N SER A 286 3.17 2.69 -4.68
CA SER A 286 3.00 3.01 -3.26
C SER A 286 2.03 4.15 -3.06
N ASP A 287 0.82 3.82 -2.60
CA ASP A 287 -0.23 4.79 -2.32
C ASP A 287 -0.39 5.07 -0.84
N PHE A 288 -0.27 6.35 -0.44
CA PHE A 288 -0.52 6.79 0.93
C PHE A 288 0.21 5.96 1.99
N SER A 289 1.42 5.55 1.67
CA SER A 289 2.21 4.62 2.46
C SER A 289 3.52 5.26 2.94
N HIS A 290 4.23 4.57 3.80
CA HIS A 290 5.57 4.99 4.20
C HIS A 290 6.49 3.78 4.28
N GLY A 291 7.74 3.94 3.83
CA GLY A 291 8.63 2.80 3.84
C GLY A 291 10.01 3.05 3.28
N GLU A 292 10.69 1.94 3.04
CA GLU A 292 12.08 1.92 2.59
C GLU A 292 12.28 0.97 1.44
N ILE A 293 13.05 1.39 0.44
CA ILE A 293 13.53 0.56 -0.67
C ILE A 293 15.07 0.54 -0.59
N ILE A 294 15.64 -0.62 -0.30
CA ILE A 294 17.06 -0.74 0.00
C ILE A 294 17.68 -1.84 -0.86
N ASN A 295 18.90 -1.63 -1.40
CA ASN A 295 19.68 -2.64 -2.11
C ASN A 295 18.90 -3.35 -3.24
N SER A 296 17.95 -2.68 -3.86
CA SER A 296 16.98 -3.28 -4.78
C SER A 296 17.23 -2.89 -6.23
N ASN A 297 16.76 -3.72 -7.17
CA ASN A 297 17.01 -3.54 -8.59
C ASN A 297 15.69 -3.57 -9.38
N PHE A 298 15.60 -2.69 -10.38
CA PHE A 298 14.48 -2.60 -11.30
C PHE A 298 15.04 -2.66 -12.74
N ILE A 299 14.69 -3.69 -13.50
CA ILE A 299 15.33 -3.96 -14.80
C ILE A 299 14.28 -4.28 -15.85
N ASN A 300 14.30 -3.58 -16.96
CA ASN A 300 13.40 -3.79 -18.09
C ASN A 300 11.93 -3.67 -17.68
N ILE A 301 11.52 -2.45 -17.35
CA ILE A 301 10.17 -2.10 -16.86
C ILE A 301 9.44 -1.33 -17.97
N GLY A 302 8.21 -1.73 -18.23
CA GLY A 302 7.42 -1.23 -19.37
C GLY A 302 6.74 0.12 -19.15
N ASN A 303 6.64 0.61 -17.92
CA ASN A 303 6.14 1.95 -17.60
C ASN A 303 6.98 2.56 -16.46
N ASP A 304 6.48 2.77 -15.25
CA ASP A 304 7.24 3.35 -14.14
C ASP A 304 7.90 2.25 -13.28
N ALA A 305 9.16 2.45 -12.86
CA ALA A 305 9.82 1.45 -12.03
C ALA A 305 9.42 1.61 -10.54
N ILE A 306 9.36 2.84 -10.06
CA ILE A 306 8.88 3.19 -8.72
C ILE A 306 7.90 4.35 -8.90
N ASP A 307 6.60 4.13 -8.68
CA ASP A 307 5.59 5.20 -8.60
C ASP A 307 5.12 5.37 -7.17
N VAL A 308 5.06 6.60 -6.70
CA VAL A 308 4.61 6.91 -5.34
C VAL A 308 3.63 8.06 -5.35
N SER A 309 2.51 7.87 -4.67
CA SER A 309 1.45 8.86 -4.52
C SER A 309 1.07 9.05 -3.06
N GLY A 310 1.12 10.28 -2.55
CA GLY A 310 0.79 10.60 -1.16
C GLY A 310 1.66 9.89 -0.12
N SER A 311 2.88 9.51 -0.48
CA SER A 311 3.72 8.59 0.30
C SER A 311 5.03 9.23 0.80
N GLU A 312 5.58 8.68 1.88
CA GLU A 312 6.90 9.04 2.41
C GLU A 312 7.84 7.83 2.24
N VAL A 313 8.87 7.93 1.38
CA VAL A 313 9.73 6.78 1.06
C VAL A 313 11.21 7.15 1.14
N ASN A 314 11.99 6.24 1.75
CA ASN A 314 13.46 6.31 1.74
C ASN A 314 14.01 5.32 0.71
N ILE A 315 14.86 5.79 -0.21
CA ILE A 315 15.44 4.96 -1.28
C ILE A 315 16.96 4.93 -1.14
N ASN A 316 17.54 3.77 -0.84
CA ASN A 316 18.97 3.66 -0.61
C ASN A 316 19.60 2.50 -1.42
N SER A 317 20.71 2.78 -2.11
CA SER A 317 21.45 1.77 -2.89
C SER A 317 20.58 1.04 -3.91
N VAL A 318 19.88 1.81 -4.77
CA VAL A 318 18.96 1.26 -5.78
C VAL A 318 19.54 1.45 -7.18
N VAL A 319 19.40 0.39 -8.01
CA VAL A 319 19.77 0.41 -9.42
C VAL A 319 18.52 0.21 -10.28
N ILE A 320 18.32 1.14 -11.21
CA ILE A 320 17.18 1.11 -12.14
C ILE A 320 17.74 1.17 -13.57
N LYS A 321 17.34 0.22 -14.42
CA LYS A 321 17.84 0.14 -15.77
C LYS A 321 16.76 -0.23 -16.78
N SER A 322 16.76 0.45 -17.92
CA SER A 322 15.86 0.19 -19.06
C SER A 322 14.38 0.29 -18.67
N VAL A 323 13.94 1.51 -18.41
CA VAL A 323 12.55 1.84 -18.04
C VAL A 323 11.93 2.68 -19.14
N LEU A 324 10.75 2.28 -19.65
CA LEU A 324 10.18 2.96 -20.81
C LEU A 324 9.66 4.36 -20.48
N ASP A 325 9.05 4.56 -19.31
CA ASP A 325 8.59 5.90 -18.91
C ASP A 325 9.45 6.45 -17.77
N LYS A 326 9.08 6.38 -16.52
CA LYS A 326 9.81 7.02 -15.42
C LYS A 326 10.49 5.99 -14.50
N ALA A 327 11.77 6.19 -14.26
CA ALA A 327 12.46 5.31 -13.31
C ALA A 327 12.00 5.58 -11.86
N ILE A 328 11.84 6.84 -11.47
CA ILE A 328 11.22 7.23 -10.20
C ILE A 328 10.18 8.31 -10.51
N SER A 329 8.93 8.03 -10.21
CA SER A 329 7.77 8.91 -10.34
C SER A 329 7.26 9.30 -8.96
N ILE A 330 7.28 10.59 -8.64
CA ILE A 330 6.96 11.15 -7.32
C ILE A 330 5.75 12.06 -7.47
N GLY A 331 4.60 11.65 -6.99
CA GLY A 331 3.32 12.35 -7.19
C GLY A 331 2.58 12.69 -5.91
N GLU A 332 1.61 13.56 -6.02
CA GLU A 332 0.59 13.90 -5.04
C GLU A 332 1.12 14.10 -3.61
N ARG A 333 1.96 15.13 -3.41
CA ARG A 333 2.56 15.47 -2.09
C ARG A 333 3.41 14.36 -1.47
N SER A 334 3.94 13.47 -2.27
CA SER A 334 4.92 12.51 -1.79
C SER A 334 6.22 13.19 -1.41
N ASN A 335 6.91 12.61 -0.46
CA ASN A 335 8.21 13.08 -0.01
C ASN A 335 9.21 11.92 -0.03
N ILE A 336 10.26 12.04 -0.85
CA ILE A 336 11.28 10.99 -0.98
C ILE A 336 12.63 11.51 -0.55
N MET A 337 13.30 10.73 0.30
CA MET A 337 14.72 10.92 0.58
C MET A 337 15.49 9.71 0.08
N GLY A 338 16.75 9.92 -0.35
CA GLY A 338 17.52 8.76 -0.80
C GLY A 338 19.00 9.04 -1.05
N LYS A 339 19.74 7.93 -1.15
CA LYS A 339 21.19 7.96 -1.39
C LYS A 339 21.63 6.75 -2.22
N GLY A 340 22.64 6.99 -3.08
CA GLY A 340 23.26 5.92 -3.86
C GLY A 340 22.33 5.39 -4.95
N ILE A 341 21.66 6.28 -5.67
CA ILE A 341 20.70 5.94 -6.71
C ILE A 341 21.41 5.94 -8.07
N THR A 342 21.30 4.84 -8.81
CA THR A 342 21.83 4.73 -10.18
C THR A 342 20.71 4.44 -11.16
N ILE A 343 20.51 5.30 -12.16
CA ILE A 343 19.45 5.15 -13.17
C ILE A 343 20.08 5.24 -14.58
N GLN A 344 19.75 4.25 -15.43
CA GLN A 344 20.25 4.17 -16.78
C GLN A 344 19.15 3.81 -17.78
N GLU A 345 19.22 4.40 -18.97
CA GLU A 345 18.37 4.04 -20.10
C GLU A 345 16.86 4.14 -19.79
N SER A 346 16.42 5.28 -19.25
CA SER A 346 15.02 5.52 -18.92
C SER A 346 14.44 6.67 -19.76
N GLY A 347 13.12 6.71 -19.91
CA GLY A 347 12.44 7.85 -20.49
C GLY A 347 12.71 9.09 -19.64
N ILE A 348 12.31 9.09 -18.39
CA ILE A 348 12.64 10.09 -17.39
C ILE A 348 13.29 9.39 -16.20
N ALA A 349 14.48 9.84 -15.79
CA ALA A 349 15.12 9.19 -14.66
C ALA A 349 14.42 9.52 -13.33
N ILE A 350 14.18 10.81 -13.04
CA ILE A 350 13.48 11.24 -11.81
C ILE A 350 12.43 12.28 -12.21
N SER A 351 11.18 11.97 -11.92
CA SER A 351 10.03 12.84 -12.13
C SER A 351 9.38 13.20 -10.80
N ALA A 352 9.18 14.48 -10.53
CA ALA A 352 8.43 14.97 -9.38
C ALA A 352 7.28 15.88 -9.84
N LYS A 353 6.09 15.65 -9.29
CA LYS A 353 4.86 16.34 -9.72
C LYS A 353 3.92 16.61 -8.55
N ASP A 354 3.00 17.55 -8.72
CA ASP A 354 1.82 17.70 -7.86
C ASP A 354 2.15 17.93 -6.38
N SER A 355 2.91 18.99 -6.06
CA SER A 355 3.35 19.36 -4.71
C SER A 355 4.23 18.31 -4.02
N SER A 356 4.85 17.43 -4.76
CA SER A 356 5.80 16.46 -4.21
C SER A 356 7.19 17.05 -4.03
N SER A 357 8.02 16.37 -3.24
CA SER A 357 9.40 16.80 -3.00
C SER A 357 10.37 15.63 -2.87
N PHE A 358 11.64 15.84 -3.19
CA PHE A 358 12.68 14.87 -2.94
C PHE A 358 14.02 15.52 -2.50
N ILE A 359 14.79 14.76 -1.73
CA ILE A 359 16.17 15.08 -1.36
C ILE A 359 17.03 13.86 -1.64
N PHE A 360 17.93 13.95 -2.61
CA PHE A 360 18.82 12.85 -2.97
C PHE A 360 20.29 13.22 -2.79
N ASP A 361 21.09 12.21 -2.40
CA ASP A 361 22.53 12.29 -2.33
C ASP A 361 23.16 11.15 -3.14
N ILE A 362 24.26 11.41 -3.83
CA ILE A 362 24.99 10.45 -4.68
C ILE A 362 24.07 9.81 -5.74
N VAL A 363 23.69 10.61 -6.72
CA VAL A 363 22.85 10.16 -7.83
C VAL A 363 23.67 10.03 -9.10
N LYS A 364 23.54 8.90 -9.82
CA LYS A 364 24.17 8.68 -11.13
C LYS A 364 23.09 8.43 -12.18
N LEU A 365 22.92 9.37 -13.11
CA LEU A 365 21.92 9.30 -14.17
C LEU A 365 22.63 9.28 -15.53
N SER A 366 22.43 8.20 -16.31
CA SER A 366 23.09 8.07 -17.59
C SER A 366 22.20 7.53 -18.70
N HIS A 367 22.35 8.08 -19.90
CA HIS A 367 21.66 7.64 -21.12
C HIS A 367 20.12 7.70 -21.02
N ASN A 368 19.57 8.58 -20.20
CA ASN A 368 18.13 8.81 -20.09
C ASN A 368 17.69 9.87 -21.12
N ASN A 369 16.42 9.87 -21.54
CA ASN A 369 15.92 10.96 -22.37
C ASN A 369 15.87 12.25 -21.54
N VAL A 370 15.34 12.19 -20.28
CA VAL A 370 15.34 13.31 -19.35
C VAL A 370 15.93 12.85 -18.02
N ALA A 371 16.88 13.61 -17.45
CA ALA A 371 17.44 13.28 -16.15
C ALA A 371 16.48 13.67 -15.01
N PHE A 372 15.98 14.89 -15.01
CA PHE A 372 15.04 15.39 -14.01
C PHE A 372 13.87 16.11 -14.69
N ALA A 373 12.64 15.77 -14.30
CA ALA A 373 11.43 16.46 -14.71
C ALA A 373 10.59 16.88 -13.50
N LEU A 374 10.36 18.18 -13.31
CA LEU A 374 9.56 18.73 -12.23
C LEU A 374 8.44 19.58 -12.82
N PHE A 375 7.18 19.21 -12.53
CA PHE A 375 6.04 19.85 -13.16
C PHE A 375 4.76 19.71 -12.31
N ASN A 376 3.70 20.35 -12.77
CA ASN A 376 2.36 20.22 -12.23
C ASN A 376 1.47 19.46 -13.22
N LYS A 377 1.00 18.27 -12.86
CA LYS A 377 0.10 17.45 -13.68
C LYS A 377 -1.36 17.72 -13.38
N LYS A 378 -1.69 17.99 -12.12
CA LYS A 378 -3.05 18.14 -11.62
C LYS A 378 -3.26 19.56 -11.11
N SER A 379 -4.26 20.25 -11.63
CA SER A 379 -4.53 21.67 -11.37
C SER A 379 -4.77 22.03 -9.89
N GLU A 380 -5.17 21.07 -9.07
CA GLU A 380 -5.40 21.26 -7.63
C GLU A 380 -4.12 21.23 -6.77
N PHE A 381 -2.98 20.93 -7.37
CA PHE A 381 -1.68 20.94 -6.70
C PHE A 381 -0.82 22.12 -7.17
N SER A 382 0.26 22.38 -6.49
CA SER A 382 1.34 23.26 -6.91
C SER A 382 2.48 22.49 -7.59
N GLY A 383 3.49 23.19 -8.05
CA GLY A 383 4.70 22.59 -8.59
C GLY A 383 5.45 21.71 -7.58
N ALA A 384 6.40 20.96 -8.05
CA ALA A 384 7.24 20.07 -7.27
C ALA A 384 8.58 20.72 -6.89
N SER A 385 9.28 20.17 -5.89
CA SER A 385 10.60 20.62 -5.49
C SER A 385 11.60 19.48 -5.35
N GLY A 386 12.88 19.72 -5.68
CA GLY A 386 13.93 18.73 -5.60
C GLY A 386 15.27 19.28 -5.17
N ILE A 387 15.99 18.52 -4.36
CA ILE A 387 17.38 18.83 -3.97
C ILE A 387 18.24 17.61 -4.28
N VAL A 388 19.36 17.84 -4.99
CA VAL A 388 20.35 16.80 -5.24
C VAL A 388 21.73 17.32 -4.82
N ASN A 389 22.31 16.70 -3.80
CA ASN A 389 23.60 17.15 -3.27
C ASN A 389 24.80 16.74 -4.14
N ASN A 390 24.79 15.53 -4.69
CA ASN A 390 25.88 14.99 -5.51
C ASN A 390 25.33 14.25 -6.72
N ALA A 391 25.38 14.86 -7.90
CA ALA A 391 24.89 14.28 -9.13
C ALA A 391 25.99 14.03 -10.16
N THR A 392 25.99 12.85 -10.76
CA THR A 392 26.74 12.54 -12.00
C THR A 392 25.74 12.36 -13.13
N LEU A 393 25.77 13.28 -14.11
CA LEU A 393 24.87 13.26 -15.27
C LEU A 393 25.70 12.96 -16.54
N LEU A 394 25.50 11.78 -17.14
CA LEU A 394 26.29 11.35 -18.30
C LEU A 394 25.35 11.00 -19.46
N ASN A 395 25.56 11.64 -20.61
CA ASN A 395 24.86 11.32 -21.88
C ASN A 395 23.31 11.31 -21.76
N ASN A 396 22.72 12.10 -20.85
CA ASN A 396 21.27 12.33 -20.85
C ASN A 396 20.94 13.36 -21.94
N LYS A 397 19.87 13.14 -22.73
CA LYS A 397 19.49 14.07 -23.81
C LYS A 397 19.07 15.44 -23.25
N VAL A 398 18.29 15.44 -22.17
CA VAL A 398 17.87 16.63 -21.44
C VAL A 398 18.26 16.46 -19.97
N LYS A 399 18.98 17.45 -19.41
CA LYS A 399 19.36 17.37 -17.99
C LYS A 399 18.22 17.76 -17.06
N TYR A 400 17.50 18.82 -17.37
CA TYR A 400 16.46 19.39 -16.53
C TYR A 400 15.27 19.82 -17.37
N LEU A 401 14.09 19.43 -16.96
CA LEU A 401 12.82 19.91 -17.45
C LEU A 401 12.02 20.39 -16.23
N VAL A 402 12.05 21.70 -15.98
CA VAL A 402 11.43 22.29 -14.77
C VAL A 402 10.36 23.28 -15.21
N GLU A 403 9.10 22.98 -14.88
CA GLU A 403 7.98 23.85 -15.19
C GLU A 403 7.92 25.03 -14.22
N ARG A 404 7.34 26.14 -14.68
CA ARG A 404 7.14 27.33 -13.84
C ARG A 404 6.34 26.99 -12.58
N GLY A 405 6.90 27.37 -11.40
CA GLY A 405 6.32 27.06 -10.10
C GLY A 405 6.88 25.77 -9.45
N SER A 406 7.77 25.07 -10.15
CA SER A 406 8.59 23.98 -9.60
C SER A 406 10.02 24.46 -9.40
N GLU A 407 10.76 23.82 -8.46
CA GLU A 407 12.12 24.21 -8.07
C GLU A 407 13.06 23.01 -8.00
N MET A 408 14.35 23.24 -8.42
CA MET A 408 15.40 22.23 -8.32
C MET A 408 16.75 22.85 -7.94
#